data_640a05ac10df7c9b3ed6e316c2e1e93f
#
_entry.id   640a05ac10df7c9b3ed6e316c2e1e93f
#
_cell.length_a   1.000
_cell.length_b   1.000
_cell.length_c   1.000
_cell.angle_alpha   90.00
_cell.angle_beta   90.00
_cell.angle_gamma   90.00
#
_symmetry.space_group_name_H-M   'P 1'
#
loop_
_entity.id
_entity.type
_entity.pdbx_description
1 polymer ?
#
loop_
_entity_poly.entity_id
_entity_poly.type
_entity_poly.pdbx_seq_one_letter_code
_entity_poly.pdbx_strand_id
1 'polypeptide(L)'
;MVLVMAGMMFCGSCSSKKEESKGKIGVTCMDLTNPFFKLIGNVMEEEAAKYGYDVVVLSGENDAAKQNNHLSDFAAQGFDAIFLNPVDSKSVGEGVKKAHKAGIPVFTYDVQVTDAEAKDMIVSHIGSDNFQGGLLAGESMMKVTGDKGKVAIISYPEITSCILRVEGFREYLKKHESKLEIVTELSGKGDRNGGYAVATDILQAHSDIVGIFAINDPSGLGAYAAVVKADKTDQIKVVAFDASPAGKQAVYEKKLFDSPQQFPRKMAKGTVEAFIKHLNGDEVQKNIFIPCAHYYYQDSVKDQGRIAEQW
;
A
#
# COMPACT_ATOMS: atom_id res chain seq x y z
N MET A 1 -5.48 -80.73 9.64
CA MET A 1 -4.84 -79.72 10.47
C MET A 1 -4.31 -78.61 9.53
N VAL A 2 -5.10 -77.59 9.31
CA VAL A 2 -4.82 -76.51 8.38
C VAL A 2 -4.42 -75.29 9.19
N LEU A 3 -3.17 -74.84 9.01
CA LEU A 3 -2.62 -73.67 9.67
C LEU A 3 -2.97 -72.43 8.85
N VAL A 4 -3.76 -71.51 9.41
CA VAL A 4 -4.07 -70.20 8.79
C VAL A 4 -3.04 -69.22 9.37
N MET A 5 -2.13 -68.72 8.53
CA MET A 5 -1.24 -67.58 8.84
C MET A 5 -2.00 -66.29 8.58
N ALA A 6 -2.28 -65.53 9.65
CA ALA A 6 -2.81 -64.18 9.55
C ALA A 6 -1.62 -63.21 9.36
N GLY A 7 -1.56 -62.61 8.17
CA GLY A 7 -0.62 -61.50 7.87
C GLY A 7 -1.14 -60.21 8.45
N MET A 8 -0.46 -59.64 9.46
CA MET A 8 -0.66 -58.25 9.93
C MET A 8 -0.07 -57.25 8.93
N MET A 9 -0.93 -56.57 8.15
CA MET A 9 -0.53 -55.38 7.42
C MET A 9 -0.36 -54.19 8.39
N PHE A 10 0.91 -53.79 8.60
CA PHE A 10 1.22 -52.52 9.24
C PHE A 10 0.93 -51.39 8.21
N CYS A 11 -0.19 -50.71 8.36
CA CYS A 11 -0.42 -49.43 7.73
C CYS A 11 0.43 -48.37 8.46
N GLY A 12 1.59 -48.06 7.90
CA GLY A 12 2.39 -46.93 8.34
C GLY A 12 1.64 -45.62 8.05
N SER A 13 1.00 -45.05 9.07
CA SER A 13 0.45 -43.70 9.02
C SER A 13 1.64 -42.71 8.90
N CYS A 14 1.89 -42.19 7.70
CA CYS A 14 2.73 -41.03 7.50
C CYS A 14 2.02 -39.82 8.11
N SER A 15 2.12 -39.62 9.41
CA SER A 15 1.85 -38.36 10.05
C SER A 15 2.98 -37.42 9.66
N SER A 16 2.72 -36.49 8.72
CA SER A 16 3.62 -35.36 8.51
C SER A 16 3.66 -34.57 9.80
N LYS A 17 4.77 -34.69 10.56
CA LYS A 17 5.05 -33.78 11.66
C LYS A 17 5.08 -32.38 11.06
N LYS A 18 4.08 -31.54 11.41
CA LYS A 18 4.17 -30.11 11.20
C LYS A 18 5.42 -29.69 11.98
N GLU A 19 6.43 -29.16 11.29
CA GLU A 19 7.60 -28.59 11.98
C GLU A 19 7.08 -27.55 12.98
N GLU A 20 7.57 -27.59 14.22
CA GLU A 20 7.23 -26.58 15.22
C GLU A 20 7.70 -25.21 14.71
N SER A 21 6.82 -24.19 14.82
CA SER A 21 7.15 -22.82 14.48
C SER A 21 8.33 -22.32 15.30
N LYS A 22 9.28 -21.63 14.65
CA LYS A 22 10.43 -21.01 15.33
C LYS A 22 10.02 -19.79 16.15
N GLY A 23 8.86 -19.18 15.80
CA GLY A 23 8.38 -17.98 16.45
C GLY A 23 7.23 -17.32 15.71
N LYS A 24 6.84 -16.11 16.13
CA LYS A 24 5.66 -15.39 15.64
C LYS A 24 5.99 -13.98 15.26
N ILE A 25 5.44 -13.53 14.12
CA ILE A 25 5.50 -12.16 13.64
C ILE A 25 4.11 -11.55 13.72
N GLY A 26 3.99 -10.40 14.38
CA GLY A 26 2.75 -9.61 14.40
C GLY A 26 2.73 -8.65 13.22
N VAL A 27 1.68 -8.68 12.41
CA VAL A 27 1.45 -7.73 11.33
C VAL A 27 0.21 -6.91 11.65
N THR A 28 0.30 -5.59 11.57
CA THR A 28 -0.86 -4.72 11.68
C THR A 28 -0.88 -3.72 10.54
N CYS A 29 -2.02 -3.60 9.87
CA CYS A 29 -2.23 -2.71 8.73
C CYS A 29 -3.37 -1.74 8.98
N MET A 30 -3.51 -0.74 8.10
CA MET A 30 -4.60 0.23 8.15
C MET A 30 -5.96 -0.44 8.17
N ASP A 31 -6.29 -1.19 7.10
CA ASP A 31 -7.62 -1.79 6.93
C ASP A 31 -7.55 -2.97 5.95
N LEU A 32 -7.94 -4.16 6.41
CA LEU A 32 -7.97 -5.38 5.59
C LEU A 32 -9.12 -5.42 4.56
N THR A 33 -10.04 -4.46 4.59
CA THR A 33 -11.03 -4.31 3.51
C THR A 33 -10.39 -3.78 2.23
N ASN A 34 -9.24 -3.10 2.34
CA ASN A 34 -8.43 -2.73 1.18
C ASN A 34 -7.61 -3.95 0.70
N PRO A 35 -7.81 -4.42 -0.56
CA PRO A 35 -7.13 -5.58 -1.11
C PRO A 35 -5.60 -5.44 -1.16
N PHE A 36 -5.07 -4.22 -1.15
CA PHE A 36 -3.64 -3.94 -1.08
C PHE A 36 -3.01 -4.52 0.19
N PHE A 37 -3.58 -4.21 1.35
CA PHE A 37 -3.05 -4.69 2.63
C PHE A 37 -3.30 -6.18 2.85
N LYS A 38 -4.43 -6.69 2.34
CA LYS A 38 -4.72 -8.12 2.36
C LYS A 38 -3.67 -8.92 1.57
N LEU A 39 -3.31 -8.44 0.37
CA LEU A 39 -2.27 -9.07 -0.44
C LEU A 39 -0.91 -9.06 0.27
N ILE A 40 -0.51 -7.91 0.84
CA ILE A 40 0.76 -7.79 1.57
C ILE A 40 0.79 -8.77 2.75
N GLY A 41 -0.27 -8.83 3.55
CA GLY A 41 -0.38 -9.75 4.68
C GLY A 41 -0.23 -11.22 4.25
N ASN A 42 -0.95 -11.64 3.21
CA ASN A 42 -0.86 -13.00 2.67
C ASN A 42 0.57 -13.33 2.18
N VAL A 43 1.22 -12.39 1.46
CA VAL A 43 2.59 -12.61 0.97
C VAL A 43 3.59 -12.64 2.13
N MET A 44 3.41 -11.83 3.17
CA MET A 44 4.25 -11.89 4.37
C MET A 44 4.12 -13.24 5.08
N GLU A 45 2.90 -13.77 5.16
CA GLU A 45 2.64 -15.10 5.73
C GLU A 45 3.34 -16.20 4.91
N GLU A 46 3.18 -16.19 3.59
CA GLU A 46 3.83 -17.13 2.68
C GLU A 46 5.37 -17.06 2.74
N GLU A 47 5.95 -15.85 2.79
CA GLU A 47 7.40 -15.66 2.82
C GLU A 47 7.97 -16.00 4.20
N ALA A 48 7.34 -15.60 5.31
CA ALA A 48 7.79 -15.90 6.66
C ALA A 48 7.76 -17.41 6.97
N ALA A 49 6.77 -18.12 6.45
CA ALA A 49 6.65 -19.58 6.58
C ALA A 49 7.89 -20.32 6.02
N LYS A 50 8.55 -19.80 4.98
CA LYS A 50 9.79 -20.39 4.41
C LYS A 50 10.94 -20.40 5.42
N TYR A 51 10.90 -19.53 6.41
CA TYR A 51 11.89 -19.41 7.49
C TYR A 51 11.41 -20.04 8.80
N GLY A 52 10.18 -20.60 8.81
CA GLY A 52 9.59 -21.28 9.96
C GLY A 52 8.89 -20.34 10.94
N TYR A 53 8.47 -19.15 10.52
CA TYR A 53 7.72 -18.21 11.36
C TYR A 53 6.23 -18.23 11.04
N ASP A 54 5.40 -18.22 12.08
CA ASP A 54 3.96 -17.96 11.96
C ASP A 54 3.70 -16.45 11.91
N VAL A 55 2.70 -16.03 11.16
CA VAL A 55 2.29 -14.63 11.03
C VAL A 55 0.86 -14.43 11.52
N VAL A 56 0.65 -13.39 12.33
CA VAL A 56 -0.67 -12.97 12.78
C VAL A 56 -0.97 -11.59 12.18
N VAL A 57 -1.97 -11.51 11.30
CA VAL A 57 -2.34 -10.27 10.61
C VAL A 57 -3.60 -9.67 11.24
N LEU A 58 -3.51 -8.41 11.71
CA LEU A 58 -4.61 -7.67 12.32
C LEU A 58 -4.93 -6.40 11.55
N SER A 59 -6.23 -6.08 11.47
CA SER A 59 -6.73 -4.82 10.88
C SER A 59 -6.82 -3.72 11.93
N GLY A 60 -6.18 -2.59 11.66
CA GLY A 60 -6.32 -1.36 12.47
C GLY A 60 -7.69 -0.69 12.30
N GLU A 61 -8.45 -1.03 11.24
CA GLU A 61 -9.77 -0.45 10.92
C GLU A 61 -9.75 1.10 10.89
N ASN A 62 -8.62 1.65 10.41
CA ASN A 62 -8.35 3.09 10.38
C ASN A 62 -8.41 3.78 11.77
N ASP A 63 -8.19 3.01 12.85
CA ASP A 63 -8.17 3.48 14.23
C ASP A 63 -6.76 3.36 14.83
N ALA A 64 -6.12 4.50 15.11
CA ALA A 64 -4.78 4.56 15.69
C ALA A 64 -4.73 3.98 17.11
N ALA A 65 -5.78 4.12 17.90
CA ALA A 65 -5.83 3.56 19.27
C ALA A 65 -5.87 2.04 19.21
N LYS A 66 -6.68 1.48 18.29
CA LYS A 66 -6.73 0.04 18.04
C LYS A 66 -5.37 -0.48 17.59
N GLN A 67 -4.70 0.23 16.68
CA GLN A 67 -3.38 -0.18 16.20
C GLN A 67 -2.30 -0.10 17.28
N ASN A 68 -2.32 0.93 18.16
CA ASN A 68 -1.45 1.00 19.34
C ASN A 68 -1.70 -0.16 20.32
N ASN A 69 -2.95 -0.62 20.45
CA ASN A 69 -3.26 -1.81 21.25
C ASN A 69 -2.67 -3.08 20.62
N HIS A 70 -2.77 -3.26 19.28
CA HIS A 70 -2.12 -4.39 18.60
C HIS A 70 -0.63 -4.44 18.88
N LEU A 71 0.08 -3.31 18.76
CA LEU A 71 1.51 -3.22 19.06
C LEU A 71 1.82 -3.62 20.51
N SER A 72 0.99 -3.14 21.45
CA SER A 72 1.13 -3.47 22.88
C SER A 72 0.86 -4.95 23.15
N ASP A 73 -0.13 -5.54 22.49
CA ASP A 73 -0.51 -6.96 22.65
C ASP A 73 0.54 -7.88 22.05
N PHE A 74 1.10 -7.57 20.89
CA PHE A 74 2.21 -8.32 20.31
C PHE A 74 3.44 -8.27 21.23
N ALA A 75 3.72 -7.09 21.80
CA ALA A 75 4.82 -6.94 22.75
C ALA A 75 4.60 -7.76 24.03
N ALA A 76 3.40 -7.71 24.60
CA ALA A 76 3.07 -8.45 25.82
C ALA A 76 3.08 -9.98 25.62
N GLN A 77 2.77 -10.46 24.41
CA GLN A 77 2.78 -11.88 24.04
C GLN A 77 4.16 -12.37 23.60
N GLY A 78 5.18 -11.53 23.54
CA GLY A 78 6.55 -11.90 23.18
C GLY A 78 6.71 -12.34 21.72
N PHE A 79 6.11 -11.60 20.79
CA PHE A 79 6.34 -11.82 19.35
C PHE A 79 7.80 -11.50 19.01
N ASP A 80 8.36 -12.17 18.00
CA ASP A 80 9.77 -11.99 17.58
C ASP A 80 9.99 -10.72 16.75
N ALA A 81 8.95 -10.21 16.09
CA ALA A 81 8.95 -8.96 15.37
C ALA A 81 7.54 -8.40 15.17
N ILE A 82 7.46 -7.12 14.87
CA ILE A 82 6.22 -6.45 14.46
C ILE A 82 6.44 -5.80 13.09
N PHE A 83 5.54 -6.09 12.14
CA PHE A 83 5.45 -5.39 10.85
C PHE A 83 4.25 -4.45 10.89
N LEU A 84 4.52 -3.18 10.79
CA LEU A 84 3.56 -2.09 11.00
C LEU A 84 3.33 -1.31 9.70
N ASN A 85 2.08 -1.21 9.26
CA ASN A 85 1.63 -0.20 8.32
C ASN A 85 0.75 0.80 9.10
N PRO A 86 1.25 1.98 9.43
CA PRO A 86 0.53 2.94 10.26
C PRO A 86 -0.80 3.42 9.65
N VAL A 87 -1.86 3.47 10.45
CA VAL A 87 -3.13 4.13 10.07
C VAL A 87 -2.98 5.65 10.02
N ASP A 88 -2.03 6.18 10.76
CA ASP A 88 -1.59 7.57 10.78
C ASP A 88 -0.10 7.60 11.11
N SER A 89 0.66 8.35 10.34
CA SER A 89 2.14 8.36 10.42
C SER A 89 2.71 8.84 11.76
N LYS A 90 1.93 9.58 12.56
CA LYS A 90 2.37 10.14 13.86
C LYS A 90 1.75 9.40 15.04
N SER A 91 0.47 9.04 14.96
CA SER A 91 -0.33 8.60 16.10
C SER A 91 0.01 7.20 16.63
N VAL A 92 0.83 6.41 15.92
CA VAL A 92 1.26 5.06 16.35
C VAL A 92 2.51 5.05 17.22
N GLY A 93 3.07 6.21 17.53
CA GLY A 93 4.34 6.35 18.24
C GLY A 93 4.37 5.66 19.61
N GLU A 94 3.28 5.71 20.38
CA GLU A 94 3.21 5.07 21.71
C GLU A 94 3.33 3.54 21.64
N GLY A 95 2.68 2.91 20.67
CA GLY A 95 2.78 1.47 20.47
C GLY A 95 4.20 1.06 20.06
N VAL A 96 4.84 1.83 19.17
CA VAL A 96 6.24 1.59 18.75
C VAL A 96 7.19 1.70 19.94
N LYS A 97 7.05 2.73 20.78
CA LYS A 97 7.87 2.90 21.99
C LYS A 97 7.72 1.72 22.97
N LYS A 98 6.50 1.21 23.15
CA LYS A 98 6.23 0.04 23.99
C LYS A 98 6.88 -1.23 23.42
N ALA A 99 6.75 -1.47 22.13
CA ALA A 99 7.40 -2.61 21.47
C ALA A 99 8.93 -2.54 21.61
N HIS A 100 9.51 -1.36 21.35
CA HIS A 100 10.94 -1.12 21.49
C HIS A 100 11.42 -1.37 22.95
N LYS A 101 10.69 -0.86 23.95
CA LYS A 101 10.99 -1.10 25.37
C LYS A 101 10.94 -2.59 25.74
N ALA A 102 10.10 -3.36 25.09
CA ALA A 102 10.01 -4.83 25.26
C ALA A 102 11.10 -5.58 24.49
N GLY A 103 11.97 -4.89 23.74
CA GLY A 103 13.04 -5.50 22.94
C GLY A 103 12.55 -6.10 21.61
N ILE A 104 11.32 -5.79 21.18
CA ILE A 104 10.75 -6.33 19.95
C ILE A 104 11.05 -5.40 18.77
N PRO A 105 11.76 -5.87 17.73
CA PRO A 105 12.08 -5.08 16.56
C PRO A 105 10.80 -4.76 15.77
N VAL A 106 10.68 -3.48 15.37
CA VAL A 106 9.56 -2.99 14.55
C VAL A 106 10.08 -2.62 13.16
N PHE A 107 9.44 -3.18 12.15
CA PHE A 107 9.64 -2.84 10.74
C PHE A 107 8.39 -2.14 10.23
N THR A 108 8.54 -1.10 9.43
CA THR A 108 7.38 -0.49 8.78
C THR A 108 7.35 -0.85 7.30
N TYR A 109 6.15 -0.97 6.76
CA TYR A 109 5.97 -1.14 5.33
C TYR A 109 4.92 -0.15 4.80
N ASP A 110 5.04 0.22 3.52
CA ASP A 110 4.16 1.15 2.80
C ASP A 110 4.16 2.57 3.39
N VAL A 111 3.79 2.74 4.65
CA VAL A 111 3.71 4.04 5.35
C VAL A 111 4.79 4.15 6.43
N GLN A 112 5.48 5.28 6.47
CA GLN A 112 6.50 5.57 7.48
C GLN A 112 5.89 6.09 8.78
N VAL A 113 6.52 5.73 9.90
CA VAL A 113 6.32 6.41 11.19
C VAL A 113 7.11 7.72 11.18
N THR A 114 6.44 8.82 11.51
CA THR A 114 7.04 10.17 11.57
C THR A 114 6.96 10.81 12.96
N ASP A 115 6.46 10.09 13.97
CA ASP A 115 6.58 10.52 15.36
C ASP A 115 8.04 10.79 15.72
N ALA A 116 8.31 11.92 16.36
CA ALA A 116 9.68 12.43 16.55
C ALA A 116 10.59 11.49 17.34
N GLU A 117 10.01 10.72 18.27
CA GLU A 117 10.76 9.79 19.13
C GLU A 117 10.76 8.37 18.55
N ALA A 118 9.60 7.93 18.03
CA ALA A 118 9.41 6.54 17.59
C ALA A 118 10.06 6.22 16.24
N LYS A 119 10.22 7.18 15.34
CA LYS A 119 10.79 6.98 13.99
C LYS A 119 12.19 6.35 14.03
N ASP A 120 13.01 6.72 15.01
CA ASP A 120 14.38 6.22 15.15
C ASP A 120 14.43 4.79 15.74
N MET A 121 13.33 4.34 16.37
CA MET A 121 13.16 2.98 16.92
C MET A 121 12.77 1.96 15.84
N ILE A 122 12.33 2.39 14.66
CA ILE A 122 12.04 1.49 13.54
C ILE A 122 13.35 0.91 13.02
N VAL A 123 13.42 -0.41 12.86
CA VAL A 123 14.62 -1.10 12.33
C VAL A 123 14.81 -0.76 10.85
N SER A 124 13.76 -0.94 10.05
CA SER A 124 13.77 -0.64 8.62
C SER A 124 12.36 -0.28 8.14
N HIS A 125 12.31 0.56 7.12
CA HIS A 125 11.10 0.87 6.37
C HIS A 125 11.22 0.34 4.93
N ILE A 126 10.20 -0.39 4.48
CA ILE A 126 10.13 -0.92 3.12
C ILE A 126 8.87 -0.37 2.46
N GLY A 127 9.02 0.51 1.47
CA GLY A 127 7.88 1.15 0.82
C GLY A 127 8.16 1.51 -0.63
N SER A 128 7.14 2.01 -1.32
CA SER A 128 7.32 2.59 -2.65
C SER A 128 8.08 3.92 -2.55
N ASP A 129 8.84 4.25 -3.60
CA ASP A 129 9.32 5.61 -3.79
C ASP A 129 8.14 6.51 -4.20
N ASN A 130 7.38 6.93 -3.19
CA ASN A 130 6.15 7.69 -3.39
C ASN A 130 6.40 9.08 -3.99
N PHE A 131 7.56 9.70 -3.70
CA PHE A 131 7.92 10.97 -4.32
C PHE A 131 8.18 10.78 -5.82
N GLN A 132 8.97 9.77 -6.20
CA GLN A 132 9.22 9.42 -7.60
C GLN A 132 7.90 9.03 -8.31
N GLY A 133 7.02 8.27 -7.64
CA GLY A 133 5.70 7.97 -8.15
C GLY A 133 4.84 9.22 -8.38
N GLY A 134 4.93 10.22 -7.50
CA GLY A 134 4.30 11.53 -7.69
C GLY A 134 4.83 12.28 -8.92
N LEU A 135 6.16 12.20 -9.19
CA LEU A 135 6.74 12.74 -10.44
C LEU A 135 6.08 12.10 -11.67
N LEU A 136 5.90 10.77 -11.67
CA LEU A 136 5.22 10.05 -12.76
C LEU A 136 3.77 10.53 -12.95
N ALA A 137 3.04 10.75 -11.86
CA ALA A 137 1.68 11.28 -11.94
C ALA A 137 1.63 12.70 -12.54
N GLY A 138 2.61 13.56 -12.20
CA GLY A 138 2.78 14.89 -12.77
C GLY A 138 3.04 14.84 -14.27
N GLU A 139 3.94 13.95 -14.71
CA GLU A 139 4.21 13.69 -16.13
C GLU A 139 2.94 13.28 -16.87
N SER A 140 2.19 12.36 -16.32
CA SER A 140 0.95 11.87 -16.91
C SER A 140 -0.11 12.96 -17.02
N MET A 141 -0.22 13.83 -16.01
CA MET A 141 -1.16 14.94 -16.05
C MET A 141 -0.79 15.95 -17.13
N MET A 142 0.47 16.36 -17.23
CA MET A 142 0.95 17.23 -18.32
C MET A 142 0.66 16.61 -19.69
N LYS A 143 0.95 15.32 -19.84
CA LYS A 143 0.76 14.60 -21.10
C LYS A 143 -0.71 14.55 -21.52
N VAL A 144 -1.62 14.23 -20.61
CA VAL A 144 -3.04 14.04 -20.96
C VAL A 144 -3.79 15.35 -21.18
N THR A 145 -3.37 16.43 -20.52
CA THR A 145 -3.99 17.76 -20.64
C THR A 145 -3.36 18.63 -21.73
N GLY A 146 -2.23 18.19 -22.30
CA GLY A 146 -1.42 19.00 -23.20
C GLY A 146 -0.79 20.21 -22.50
N ASP A 147 -0.49 20.08 -21.22
CA ASP A 147 0.17 21.07 -20.36
C ASP A 147 -0.57 22.42 -20.31
N LYS A 148 -1.88 22.40 -20.16
CA LYS A 148 -2.69 23.63 -20.06
C LYS A 148 -3.99 23.39 -19.30
N GLY A 149 -4.44 24.43 -18.60
CA GLY A 149 -5.72 24.44 -17.89
C GLY A 149 -5.57 24.23 -16.40
N LYS A 150 -6.70 24.04 -15.73
CA LYS A 150 -6.80 23.90 -14.27
C LYS A 150 -6.92 22.45 -13.86
N VAL A 151 -6.23 22.07 -12.80
CA VAL A 151 -6.27 20.71 -12.24
C VAL A 151 -6.53 20.76 -10.75
N ALA A 152 -7.13 19.70 -10.23
CA ALA A 152 -7.38 19.51 -8.81
C ALA A 152 -6.64 18.29 -8.28
N ILE A 153 -6.36 18.30 -6.96
CA ILE A 153 -5.75 17.16 -6.25
C ILE A 153 -6.73 16.63 -5.21
N ILE A 154 -6.92 15.31 -5.19
CA ILE A 154 -7.60 14.59 -4.13
C ILE A 154 -6.53 13.90 -3.30
N SER A 155 -6.27 14.42 -2.09
CA SER A 155 -5.15 14.05 -1.22
C SER A 155 -5.57 13.22 -0.01
N TYR A 156 -4.60 12.84 0.81
CA TYR A 156 -4.79 12.25 2.14
C TYR A 156 -3.60 12.69 3.05
N PRO A 157 -3.70 13.87 3.68
CA PRO A 157 -2.55 14.52 4.31
C PRO A 157 -2.12 13.90 5.65
N GLU A 158 -2.87 12.95 6.22
CA GLU A 158 -2.49 12.22 7.42
C GLU A 158 -1.47 11.11 7.17
N ILE A 159 -1.23 10.77 5.88
CA ILE A 159 -0.42 9.63 5.46
C ILE A 159 0.80 10.10 4.67
N THR A 160 2.00 9.80 5.19
CA THR A 160 3.28 10.25 4.60
C THR A 160 3.44 9.85 3.13
N SER A 161 3.07 8.61 2.76
CA SER A 161 3.16 8.15 1.37
C SER A 161 2.30 9.01 0.43
N CYS A 162 1.11 9.43 0.88
CA CYS A 162 0.21 10.29 0.11
C CYS A 162 0.73 11.73 0.00
N ILE A 163 1.32 12.26 1.08
CA ILE A 163 1.99 13.57 1.07
C ILE A 163 3.10 13.57 0.01
N LEU A 164 3.98 12.57 0.01
CA LEU A 164 5.08 12.46 -0.93
C LEU A 164 4.60 12.36 -2.40
N ARG A 165 3.47 11.69 -2.67
CA ARG A 165 2.87 11.65 -4.01
C ARG A 165 2.45 13.04 -4.48
N VAL A 166 1.82 13.82 -3.60
CA VAL A 166 1.42 15.21 -3.92
C VAL A 166 2.63 16.11 -4.10
N GLU A 167 3.66 15.98 -3.25
CA GLU A 167 4.91 16.73 -3.37
C GLU A 167 5.62 16.42 -4.68
N GLY A 168 5.75 15.14 -5.05
CA GLY A 168 6.33 14.73 -6.32
C GLY A 168 5.55 15.26 -7.52
N PHE A 169 4.21 15.19 -7.50
CA PHE A 169 3.35 15.77 -8.53
C PHE A 169 3.62 17.28 -8.72
N ARG A 170 3.63 18.04 -7.63
CA ARG A 170 3.91 19.48 -7.67
C ARG A 170 5.32 19.78 -8.15
N GLU A 171 6.32 19.00 -7.70
CA GLU A 171 7.71 19.18 -8.09
C GLU A 171 7.92 18.91 -9.59
N TYR A 172 7.25 17.89 -10.15
CA TYR A 172 7.29 17.64 -11.59
C TYR A 172 6.77 18.83 -12.39
N LEU A 173 5.59 19.35 -12.05
CA LEU A 173 5.02 20.51 -12.74
C LEU A 173 5.93 21.74 -12.62
N LYS A 174 6.47 21.99 -11.44
CA LYS A 174 7.38 23.11 -11.20
C LYS A 174 8.67 22.99 -12.02
N LYS A 175 9.31 21.82 -12.00
CA LYS A 175 10.58 21.55 -12.70
C LYS A 175 10.46 21.70 -14.21
N HIS A 176 9.28 21.40 -14.78
CA HIS A 176 9.01 21.49 -16.19
C HIS A 176 8.30 22.79 -16.60
N GLU A 177 8.25 23.77 -15.68
CA GLU A 177 7.61 25.09 -15.93
C GLU A 177 6.19 24.93 -16.52
N SER A 178 5.44 23.96 -15.96
CA SER A 178 4.11 23.60 -16.44
C SER A 178 3.14 24.78 -16.43
N LYS A 179 2.28 24.84 -17.42
CA LYS A 179 1.18 25.81 -17.51
C LYS A 179 -0.11 25.35 -16.82
N LEU A 180 -0.06 24.19 -16.15
CA LEU A 180 -1.17 23.70 -15.35
C LEU A 180 -1.29 24.51 -14.06
N GLU A 181 -2.49 24.94 -13.75
CA GLU A 181 -2.82 25.62 -12.49
C GLU A 181 -3.48 24.63 -11.52
N ILE A 182 -2.88 24.38 -10.37
CA ILE A 182 -3.51 23.59 -9.30
C ILE A 182 -4.45 24.52 -8.52
N VAL A 183 -5.77 24.38 -8.76
CA VAL A 183 -6.78 25.30 -8.19
C VAL A 183 -7.24 24.89 -6.80
N THR A 184 -7.13 23.61 -6.44
CA THR A 184 -7.53 23.12 -5.13
C THR A 184 -6.87 21.77 -4.81
N GLU A 185 -6.72 21.52 -3.51
CA GLU A 185 -6.35 20.22 -2.93
C GLU A 185 -7.29 19.93 -1.76
N LEU A 186 -8.02 18.81 -1.81
CA LEU A 186 -8.96 18.39 -0.80
C LEU A 186 -8.74 16.93 -0.41
N SER A 187 -8.93 16.60 0.87
CA SER A 187 -8.76 15.23 1.36
C SER A 187 -9.96 14.36 1.01
N GLY A 188 -9.72 13.29 0.25
CA GLY A 188 -10.68 12.22 -0.03
C GLY A 188 -10.50 11.01 0.90
N LYS A 189 -9.63 11.11 1.92
CA LYS A 189 -9.31 10.06 2.92
C LYS A 189 -8.89 8.71 2.32
N GLY A 190 -8.46 8.71 1.06
CA GLY A 190 -7.95 7.53 0.39
C GLY A 190 -9.00 6.48 0.02
N ASP A 191 -10.27 6.74 0.17
CA ASP A 191 -11.35 5.81 -0.15
C ASP A 191 -12.23 6.27 -1.33
N ARG A 192 -13.03 5.35 -1.87
CA ARG A 192 -13.84 5.61 -3.07
C ARG A 192 -14.97 6.59 -2.83
N ASN A 193 -15.63 6.53 -1.67
CA ASN A 193 -16.75 7.40 -1.35
C ASN A 193 -16.27 8.82 -1.08
N GLY A 194 -15.16 8.96 -0.34
CA GLY A 194 -14.48 10.24 -0.12
C GLY A 194 -14.02 10.86 -1.42
N GLY A 195 -13.40 10.07 -2.30
CA GLY A 195 -13.00 10.53 -3.64
C GLY A 195 -14.17 11.03 -4.48
N TYR A 196 -15.31 10.32 -4.45
CA TYR A 196 -16.54 10.76 -5.13
C TYR A 196 -17.11 12.06 -4.56
N ALA A 197 -17.23 12.14 -3.23
CA ALA A 197 -17.80 13.32 -2.57
C ALA A 197 -16.95 14.56 -2.87
N VAL A 198 -15.63 14.46 -2.62
CA VAL A 198 -14.68 15.56 -2.84
C VAL A 198 -14.63 15.97 -4.32
N ALA A 199 -14.63 15.03 -5.25
CA ALA A 199 -14.69 15.36 -6.68
C ALA A 199 -15.99 16.09 -7.05
N THR A 200 -17.11 15.73 -6.44
CA THR A 200 -18.38 16.43 -6.65
C THR A 200 -18.28 17.88 -6.20
N ASP A 201 -17.71 18.15 -5.03
CA ASP A 201 -17.49 19.50 -4.50
C ASP A 201 -16.53 20.31 -5.41
N ILE A 202 -15.43 19.68 -5.85
CA ILE A 202 -14.47 20.28 -6.77
C ILE A 202 -15.15 20.69 -8.08
N LEU A 203 -15.99 19.82 -8.67
CA LEU A 203 -16.70 20.09 -9.92
C LEU A 203 -17.72 21.21 -9.81
N GLN A 204 -18.32 21.40 -8.64
CA GLN A 204 -19.22 22.51 -8.36
C GLN A 204 -18.47 23.84 -8.22
N ALA A 205 -17.31 23.83 -7.55
CA ALA A 205 -16.52 25.03 -7.31
C ALA A 205 -15.67 25.44 -8.53
N HIS A 206 -15.21 24.49 -9.33
CA HIS A 206 -14.27 24.66 -10.44
C HIS A 206 -14.75 23.92 -11.69
N SER A 207 -15.78 24.43 -12.33
CA SER A 207 -16.41 23.78 -13.50
C SER A 207 -15.53 23.69 -14.75
N ASP A 208 -14.41 24.41 -14.78
CA ASP A 208 -13.47 24.57 -15.89
C ASP A 208 -12.17 23.74 -15.74
N ILE A 209 -12.08 22.87 -14.74
CA ILE A 209 -10.92 21.98 -14.60
C ILE A 209 -10.83 20.98 -15.75
N VAL A 210 -9.61 20.59 -16.08
CA VAL A 210 -9.31 19.63 -17.17
C VAL A 210 -8.72 18.32 -16.65
N GLY A 211 -8.32 18.27 -15.37
CA GLY A 211 -7.73 17.09 -14.77
C GLY A 211 -7.90 17.00 -13.27
N ILE A 212 -7.90 15.76 -12.77
CA ILE A 212 -7.88 15.44 -11.36
C ILE A 212 -6.75 14.45 -11.12
N PHE A 213 -5.82 14.78 -10.23
CA PHE A 213 -4.90 13.81 -9.64
C PHE A 213 -5.45 13.30 -8.31
N ALA A 214 -5.64 11.99 -8.20
CA ALA A 214 -6.05 11.32 -6.98
C ALA A 214 -4.92 10.43 -6.47
N ILE A 215 -4.61 10.54 -5.19
CA ILE A 215 -3.40 9.91 -4.59
C ILE A 215 -3.44 8.38 -4.60
N ASN A 216 -4.57 7.76 -4.90
CA ASN A 216 -4.70 6.31 -5.02
C ASN A 216 -5.86 5.92 -5.95
N ASP A 217 -5.92 4.66 -6.35
CA ASP A 217 -6.99 4.14 -7.22
C ASP A 217 -8.40 4.24 -6.62
N PRO A 218 -8.64 3.92 -5.33
CA PRO A 218 -9.96 4.10 -4.77
C PRO A 218 -10.50 5.52 -4.92
N SER A 219 -9.71 6.53 -4.55
CA SER A 219 -10.09 7.94 -4.71
C SER A 219 -10.25 8.33 -6.18
N GLY A 220 -9.37 7.83 -7.08
CA GLY A 220 -9.44 8.08 -8.52
C GLY A 220 -10.70 7.50 -9.17
N LEU A 221 -11.08 6.29 -8.78
CA LEU A 221 -12.31 5.64 -9.24
C LEU A 221 -13.56 6.37 -8.72
N GLY A 222 -13.51 6.89 -7.49
CA GLY A 222 -14.53 7.77 -6.95
C GLY A 222 -14.65 9.07 -7.73
N ALA A 223 -13.53 9.72 -7.98
CA ALA A 223 -13.47 10.96 -8.77
C ALA A 223 -14.01 10.76 -10.19
N TYR A 224 -13.62 9.68 -10.86
CA TYR A 224 -14.14 9.36 -12.19
C TYR A 224 -15.66 9.18 -12.17
N ALA A 225 -16.22 8.52 -11.16
CA ALA A 225 -17.68 8.36 -11.04
C ALA A 225 -18.39 9.72 -10.90
N ALA A 226 -17.81 10.70 -10.18
CA ALA A 226 -18.35 12.05 -10.10
C ALA A 226 -18.25 12.79 -11.46
N VAL A 227 -17.14 12.63 -12.19
CA VAL A 227 -16.95 13.18 -13.53
C VAL A 227 -18.00 12.62 -14.50
N VAL A 228 -18.27 11.31 -14.46
CA VAL A 228 -19.35 10.68 -15.28
C VAL A 228 -20.71 11.28 -14.93
N LYS A 229 -21.02 11.40 -13.63
CA LYS A 229 -22.31 11.96 -13.19
C LYS A 229 -22.50 13.41 -13.62
N ALA A 230 -21.41 14.16 -13.74
CA ALA A 230 -21.42 15.55 -14.20
C ALA A 230 -21.41 15.68 -15.74
N ASP A 231 -21.39 14.57 -16.49
CA ASP A 231 -21.29 14.52 -17.95
C ASP A 231 -20.05 15.26 -18.50
N LYS A 232 -18.89 15.07 -17.82
CA LYS A 232 -17.63 15.79 -18.13
C LYS A 232 -16.46 14.87 -18.53
N THR A 233 -16.72 13.63 -18.93
CA THR A 233 -15.68 12.65 -19.28
C THR A 233 -14.78 13.07 -20.44
N ASP A 234 -15.28 13.86 -21.36
CA ASP A 234 -14.51 14.40 -22.48
C ASP A 234 -13.59 15.55 -22.05
N GLN A 235 -14.04 16.35 -21.08
CA GLN A 235 -13.31 17.51 -20.56
C GLN A 235 -12.26 17.12 -19.54
N ILE A 236 -12.57 16.24 -18.57
CA ILE A 236 -11.76 15.98 -17.38
C ILE A 236 -11.11 14.61 -17.46
N LYS A 237 -9.80 14.60 -17.29
CA LYS A 237 -9.00 13.38 -17.24
C LYS A 237 -8.58 13.09 -15.80
N VAL A 238 -8.57 11.81 -15.42
CA VAL A 238 -8.19 11.38 -14.08
C VAL A 238 -6.89 10.59 -14.16
N VAL A 239 -5.91 11.00 -13.37
CA VAL A 239 -4.69 10.26 -13.04
C VAL A 239 -4.82 9.79 -11.61
N ALA A 240 -4.65 8.50 -11.39
CA ALA A 240 -4.71 7.89 -10.05
C ALA A 240 -3.31 7.43 -9.59
N PHE A 241 -3.25 6.41 -8.73
CA PHE A 241 -2.02 5.81 -8.25
C PHE A 241 -2.32 4.41 -7.71
N ASP A 242 -1.35 3.51 -7.68
CA ASP A 242 -1.26 2.13 -7.18
C ASP A 242 -1.20 1.09 -8.30
N ALA A 243 -1.91 1.28 -9.42
CA ALA A 243 -2.21 0.26 -10.42
C ALA A 243 -2.71 -1.05 -9.75
N SER A 244 -3.66 -0.91 -8.84
CA SER A 244 -4.40 -2.02 -8.25
C SER A 244 -5.17 -2.79 -9.35
N PRO A 245 -5.66 -4.02 -9.12
CA PRO A 245 -6.48 -4.72 -10.11
C PRO A 245 -7.63 -3.87 -10.63
N ALA A 246 -8.30 -3.10 -9.75
CA ALA A 246 -9.38 -2.20 -10.15
C ALA A 246 -8.88 -0.97 -10.93
N GLY A 247 -7.71 -0.42 -10.55
CA GLY A 247 -7.03 0.67 -11.26
C GLY A 247 -6.57 0.23 -12.64
N LYS A 248 -5.90 -0.92 -12.75
CA LYS A 248 -5.49 -1.51 -14.02
C LYS A 248 -6.68 -1.73 -14.97
N GLN A 249 -7.78 -2.28 -14.44
CA GLN A 249 -9.02 -2.43 -15.20
C GLN A 249 -9.57 -1.09 -15.68
N ALA A 250 -9.54 -0.07 -14.82
CA ALA A 250 -10.01 1.27 -15.17
C ALA A 250 -9.12 1.96 -16.21
N VAL A 251 -7.80 1.72 -16.20
CA VAL A 251 -6.89 2.17 -17.26
C VAL A 251 -7.20 1.46 -18.58
N TYR A 252 -7.44 0.14 -18.54
CA TYR A 252 -7.86 -0.62 -19.73
C TYR A 252 -9.18 -0.11 -20.33
N GLU A 253 -10.13 0.24 -19.48
CA GLU A 253 -11.42 0.82 -19.86
C GLU A 253 -11.34 2.33 -20.19
N LYS A 254 -10.16 2.94 -20.15
CA LYS A 254 -9.89 4.37 -20.38
C LYS A 254 -10.64 5.30 -19.43
N LYS A 255 -11.02 4.82 -18.25
CA LYS A 255 -11.58 5.60 -17.15
C LYS A 255 -10.51 6.41 -16.42
N LEU A 256 -9.34 5.82 -16.25
CA LEU A 256 -8.13 6.48 -15.78
C LEU A 256 -7.12 6.57 -16.92
N PHE A 257 -6.38 7.69 -16.97
CA PHE A 257 -5.35 7.86 -17.99
C PHE A 257 -4.06 7.10 -17.65
N ASP A 258 -3.65 7.15 -16.41
CA ASP A 258 -2.51 6.44 -15.82
C ASP A 258 -2.80 6.16 -14.36
N SER A 259 -2.18 5.12 -13.85
CA SER A 259 -2.08 4.81 -12.43
C SER A 259 -0.66 4.33 -12.15
N PRO A 260 0.30 5.21 -11.76
CA PRO A 260 1.64 4.79 -11.40
C PRO A 260 1.61 3.61 -10.44
N GLN A 261 2.27 2.52 -10.84
CA GLN A 261 2.18 1.21 -10.21
C GLN A 261 3.08 1.10 -8.98
N GLN A 262 2.53 0.61 -7.89
CA GLN A 262 3.25 0.07 -6.74
C GLN A 262 3.50 -1.44 -6.90
N PHE A 263 4.42 -1.97 -6.08
CA PHE A 263 4.78 -3.39 -6.09
C PHE A 263 4.61 -4.02 -4.70
N PRO A 264 3.37 -4.24 -4.22
CA PRO A 264 3.09 -4.70 -2.87
C PRO A 264 3.74 -6.06 -2.53
N ARG A 265 3.86 -6.98 -3.50
CA ARG A 265 4.57 -8.25 -3.30
C ARG A 265 6.06 -8.06 -3.00
N LYS A 266 6.73 -7.12 -3.69
CA LYS A 266 8.13 -6.80 -3.40
C LYS A 266 8.28 -6.17 -2.03
N MET A 267 7.32 -5.33 -1.64
CA MET A 267 7.28 -4.69 -0.33
C MET A 267 7.16 -5.74 0.79
N ALA A 268 6.20 -6.66 0.67
CA ALA A 268 6.01 -7.74 1.61
C ALA A 268 7.26 -8.62 1.76
N LYS A 269 7.83 -9.09 0.64
CA LYS A 269 9.06 -9.89 0.62
C LYS A 269 10.23 -9.15 1.24
N GLY A 270 10.45 -7.89 0.84
CA GLY A 270 11.54 -7.08 1.37
C GLY A 270 11.43 -6.85 2.88
N THR A 271 10.20 -6.76 3.43
CA THR A 271 9.99 -6.63 4.87
C THR A 271 10.40 -7.91 5.62
N VAL A 272 10.00 -9.07 5.11
CA VAL A 272 10.42 -10.37 5.69
C VAL A 272 11.94 -10.55 5.57
N GLU A 273 12.53 -10.25 4.40
CA GLU A 273 13.98 -10.33 4.19
C GLU A 273 14.76 -9.41 5.14
N ALA A 274 14.26 -8.18 5.36
CA ALA A 274 14.87 -7.25 6.31
C ALA A 274 14.84 -7.80 7.75
N PHE A 275 13.73 -8.43 8.15
CA PHE A 275 13.63 -9.10 9.45
C PHE A 275 14.63 -10.26 9.55
N ILE A 276 14.74 -11.13 8.56
CA ILE A 276 15.68 -12.26 8.59
C ILE A 276 17.14 -11.78 8.65
N LYS A 277 17.50 -10.74 7.91
CA LYS A 277 18.82 -10.11 8.01
C LYS A 277 19.10 -9.59 9.43
N HIS A 278 18.13 -8.89 10.00
CA HIS A 278 18.23 -8.39 11.37
C HIS A 278 18.46 -9.51 12.39
N LEU A 279 17.74 -10.62 12.28
CA LEU A 279 17.92 -11.80 13.15
C LEU A 279 19.32 -12.42 13.05
N ASN A 280 19.88 -12.42 11.83
CA ASN A 280 21.22 -12.95 11.58
C ASN A 280 22.35 -12.00 12.04
N GLY A 281 22.01 -10.79 12.48
CA GLY A 281 22.99 -9.75 12.82
C GLY A 281 23.60 -9.06 11.59
N ASP A 282 23.01 -9.25 10.43
CA ASP A 282 23.43 -8.57 9.20
C ASP A 282 22.99 -7.10 9.18
N GLU A 283 23.71 -6.28 8.43
CA GLU A 283 23.32 -4.88 8.25
C GLU A 283 21.99 -4.74 7.48
N VAL A 284 21.06 -3.97 8.04
CA VAL A 284 19.76 -3.68 7.43
C VAL A 284 19.68 -2.18 7.10
N GLN A 285 19.41 -1.87 5.84
CA GLN A 285 19.20 -0.48 5.41
C GLN A 285 17.99 0.12 6.14
N LYS A 286 18.15 1.36 6.63
CA LYS A 286 17.07 2.08 7.35
C LYS A 286 15.82 2.28 6.51
N ASN A 287 15.99 2.58 5.22
CA ASN A 287 14.89 2.75 4.27
C ASN A 287 15.21 2.01 2.97
N ILE A 288 14.27 1.23 2.49
CA ILE A 288 14.31 0.50 1.22
C ILE A 288 13.14 0.98 0.37
N PHE A 289 13.43 1.83 -0.61
CA PHE A 289 12.42 2.37 -1.51
C PHE A 289 12.36 1.59 -2.82
N ILE A 290 11.15 1.14 -3.18
CA ILE A 290 10.86 0.39 -4.40
C ILE A 290 10.37 1.40 -5.44
N PRO A 291 11.09 1.59 -6.56
CA PRO A 291 10.64 2.51 -7.59
C PRO A 291 9.27 2.15 -8.15
N CYS A 292 8.43 3.16 -8.35
CA CYS A 292 7.17 3.05 -9.06
C CYS A 292 7.40 3.01 -10.59
N ALA A 293 6.39 2.61 -11.35
CA ALA A 293 6.41 2.62 -12.80
C ALA A 293 5.10 3.16 -13.36
N HIS A 294 5.09 3.76 -14.53
CA HIS A 294 3.85 4.06 -15.23
C HIS A 294 3.04 2.80 -15.53
N TYR A 295 1.73 2.94 -15.52
CA TYR A 295 0.80 1.92 -15.98
C TYR A 295 -0.25 2.53 -16.91
N TYR A 296 0.10 2.63 -18.18
CA TYR A 296 -0.76 3.18 -19.22
C TYR A 296 -1.65 2.12 -19.88
N TYR A 297 -2.53 2.57 -20.77
CA TYR A 297 -3.38 1.69 -21.56
C TYR A 297 -2.63 0.57 -22.30
N GLN A 298 -1.45 0.87 -22.86
CA GLN A 298 -0.65 -0.15 -23.55
C GLN A 298 -0.16 -1.27 -22.62
N ASP A 299 0.10 -0.94 -21.35
CA ASP A 299 0.51 -1.91 -20.33
C ASP A 299 -0.70 -2.76 -19.91
N SER A 300 -1.87 -2.15 -19.75
CA SER A 300 -3.11 -2.86 -19.43
C SER A 300 -3.53 -3.83 -20.53
N VAL A 301 -3.27 -3.52 -21.80
CA VAL A 301 -3.49 -4.43 -22.93
C VAL A 301 -2.59 -5.66 -22.86
N LYS A 302 -1.31 -5.49 -22.49
CA LYS A 302 -0.37 -6.61 -22.29
C LYS A 302 -0.78 -7.49 -21.11
N ASP A 303 -1.35 -6.89 -20.07
CA ASP A 303 -1.75 -7.58 -18.86
C ASP A 303 -3.15 -8.20 -18.94
N GLN A 304 -3.86 -8.03 -20.05
CA GLN A 304 -5.22 -8.53 -20.20
C GLN A 304 -5.33 -10.03 -19.86
N GLY A 305 -6.22 -10.36 -18.93
CA GLY A 305 -6.38 -11.72 -18.40
C GLY A 305 -5.47 -12.10 -17.22
N ARG A 306 -4.47 -11.28 -16.87
CA ARG A 306 -3.55 -11.51 -15.75
C ARG A 306 -3.47 -10.36 -14.75
N ILE A 307 -4.40 -9.42 -14.82
CA ILE A 307 -4.42 -8.18 -14.02
C ILE A 307 -4.32 -8.46 -12.51
N ALA A 308 -4.99 -9.50 -12.03
CA ALA A 308 -4.97 -9.87 -10.62
C ALA A 308 -3.64 -10.53 -10.17
N GLU A 309 -2.89 -11.14 -11.08
CA GLU A 309 -1.67 -11.91 -10.76
C GLU A 309 -0.41 -11.03 -10.66
N GLN A 310 -0.44 -9.85 -11.26
CA GLN A 310 0.74 -8.99 -11.43
C GLN A 310 0.82 -7.82 -10.44
N TRP A 311 -0.06 -7.80 -9.48
CA TRP A 311 -0.06 -6.75 -8.46
C TRP A 311 0.73 -7.13 -7.23
#